data_cb62f67abf615b43a5c97077323fa172
#
_entry.id   cb62f67abf615b43a5c97077323fa172
#
_cell.length_a   1.000
_cell.length_b   1.000
_cell.length_c   1.000
_cell.angle_alpha   90.00
_cell.angle_beta   90.00
_cell.angle_gamma   90.00
#
_symmetry.space_group_name_H-M   'P 1'
#
loop_
_entity.id
_entity.type
_entity.pdbx_description
1 polymer ?
#
loop_
_entity_poly.entity_id
_entity_poly.type
_entity_poly.pdbx_seq_one_letter_code
_entity_poly.pdbx_strand_id
1 'polypeptide(L)'
;MEKHFAPEAADDLWQEVSRLLRAQLGDATYRTWLAGVQALDLHNGVLRLSVPHQVARQRIETTYAGTISDALRQVTDIPVDI
;
A
#
# COMPACT_ATOMS: atom_id res chain seq x y z
N MET A 1 -1.58 24.50 9.40
CA MET A 1 -2.57 23.48 9.41
C MET A 1 -1.95 22.11 9.44
N GLU A 2 -2.35 21.28 10.34
CA GLU A 2 -1.73 20.01 10.40
C GLU A 2 -2.44 18.97 9.59
N LYS A 3 -1.67 18.05 9.08
CA LYS A 3 -2.18 17.00 8.28
C LYS A 3 -2.38 15.78 9.14
N HIS A 4 -3.58 15.62 9.58
CA HIS A 4 -3.91 14.53 10.43
C HIS A 4 -4.97 13.69 9.73
N PHE A 5 -4.65 12.44 9.44
CA PHE A 5 -5.55 11.56 8.72
C PHE A 5 -6.05 10.47 9.64
N ALA A 6 -7.36 10.26 9.63
CA ALA A 6 -7.97 9.17 10.36
C ALA A 6 -7.64 7.83 9.71
N PRO A 7 -7.78 6.72 10.44
CA PRO A 7 -7.56 5.39 9.85
C PRO A 7 -8.41 5.12 8.62
N GLU A 8 -9.61 5.67 8.54
CA GLU A 8 -10.44 5.49 7.35
C GLU A 8 -9.80 6.12 6.12
N ALA A 9 -9.08 7.23 6.29
CA ALA A 9 -8.41 7.88 5.16
C ALA A 9 -7.29 6.99 4.63
N ALA A 10 -6.58 6.31 5.51
CA ALA A 10 -5.56 5.38 5.09
C ALA A 10 -6.15 4.21 4.31
N ASP A 11 -7.29 3.71 4.78
CA ASP A 11 -7.97 2.61 4.14
C ASP A 11 -8.46 3.01 2.74
N ASP A 12 -9.06 4.19 2.64
CA ASP A 12 -9.53 4.70 1.36
C ASP A 12 -8.37 4.88 0.39
N LEU A 13 -7.26 5.42 0.87
CA LEU A 13 -6.09 5.62 0.05
C LEU A 13 -5.54 4.28 -0.43
N TRP A 14 -5.47 3.29 0.46
CA TRP A 14 -4.99 1.97 0.09
C TRP A 14 -5.90 1.29 -0.93
N GLN A 15 -7.21 1.50 -0.84
CA GLN A 15 -8.12 0.94 -1.83
C GLN A 15 -7.87 1.50 -3.22
N GLU A 16 -7.60 2.80 -3.33
CA GLU A 16 -7.24 3.41 -4.61
C GLU A 16 -5.95 2.84 -5.15
N VAL A 17 -4.93 2.77 -4.29
CA VAL A 17 -3.63 2.22 -4.68
C VAL A 17 -3.76 0.75 -5.08
N SER A 18 -4.56 0.00 -4.35
CA SER A 18 -4.78 -1.41 -4.64
C SER A 18 -5.40 -1.62 -6.02
N ARG A 19 -6.30 -0.73 -6.40
CA ARG A 19 -6.92 -0.82 -7.71
C ARG A 19 -5.88 -0.65 -8.82
N LEU A 20 -4.97 0.32 -8.64
CA LEU A 20 -3.88 0.52 -9.59
C LEU A 20 -2.93 -0.66 -9.63
N LEU A 21 -2.61 -1.22 -8.46
CA LEU A 21 -1.72 -2.36 -8.38
C LEU A 21 -2.31 -3.58 -9.06
N ARG A 22 -3.60 -3.80 -8.86
CA ARG A 22 -4.27 -4.93 -9.50
C ARG A 22 -4.24 -4.78 -11.03
N ALA A 23 -4.40 -3.55 -11.51
CA ALA A 23 -4.35 -3.30 -12.95
C ALA A 23 -2.95 -3.51 -13.51
N GLN A 24 -1.92 -3.16 -12.74
CA GLN A 24 -0.53 -3.29 -13.20
C GLN A 24 0.01 -4.69 -13.09
N LEU A 25 -0.29 -5.37 -11.99
CA LEU A 25 0.30 -6.68 -11.69
C LEU A 25 -0.54 -7.85 -12.19
N GLY A 26 -1.82 -7.59 -12.44
CA GLY A 26 -2.75 -8.66 -12.75
C GLY A 26 -3.39 -9.19 -11.48
N ASP A 27 -4.61 -9.70 -11.64
CA ASP A 27 -5.40 -10.13 -10.51
C ASP A 27 -4.77 -11.29 -9.75
N ALA A 28 -4.16 -12.23 -10.48
CA ALA A 28 -3.54 -13.40 -9.86
C ALA A 28 -2.34 -13.00 -8.99
N THR A 29 -1.48 -12.14 -9.51
CA THR A 29 -0.30 -11.68 -8.78
C THR A 29 -0.72 -10.86 -7.56
N TYR A 30 -1.68 -9.98 -7.73
CA TYR A 30 -2.18 -9.18 -6.62
C TYR A 30 -2.73 -10.09 -5.52
N ARG A 31 -3.53 -11.07 -5.91
CA ARG A 31 -4.15 -11.96 -4.96
C ARG A 31 -3.13 -12.81 -4.21
N THR A 32 -2.07 -13.20 -4.88
CA THR A 32 -1.02 -14.03 -4.27
C THR A 32 -0.26 -13.27 -3.20
N TRP A 33 0.08 -12.00 -3.47
CA TRP A 33 1.03 -11.28 -2.60
C TRP A 33 0.41 -10.13 -1.84
N LEU A 34 -0.59 -9.47 -2.39
CA LEU A 34 -1.05 -8.20 -1.86
C LEU A 34 -2.46 -8.23 -1.28
N ALA A 35 -3.22 -9.29 -1.53
CA ALA A 35 -4.62 -9.32 -1.09
C ALA A 35 -4.78 -9.26 0.42
N GLY A 36 -3.80 -9.77 1.17
CA GLY A 36 -3.86 -9.76 2.63
C GLY A 36 -3.30 -8.51 3.27
N VAL A 37 -2.78 -7.59 2.46
CA VAL A 37 -2.18 -6.36 2.98
C VAL A 37 -3.29 -5.41 3.41
N GLN A 38 -3.11 -4.80 4.58
CA GLN A 38 -4.07 -3.85 5.12
C GLN A 38 -3.38 -2.54 5.45
N ALA A 39 -4.09 -1.44 5.24
CA ALA A 39 -3.60 -0.14 5.66
C ALA A 39 -3.87 0.02 7.15
N LEU A 40 -2.85 0.36 7.91
CA LEU A 40 -2.97 0.60 9.33
C LEU A 40 -3.36 2.05 9.61
N ASP A 41 -2.56 2.98 9.11
CA ASP A 41 -2.83 4.39 9.31
C ASP A 41 -1.91 5.23 8.43
N LEU A 42 -2.12 6.54 8.50
CA LEU A 42 -1.20 7.52 7.96
C LEU A 42 -0.52 8.19 9.14
N HIS A 43 0.75 7.89 9.33
CA HIS A 43 1.50 8.37 10.49
C HIS A 43 2.68 9.22 10.00
N ASN A 44 2.71 10.47 10.44
CA ASN A 44 3.74 11.43 10.02
C ASN A 44 3.88 11.51 8.50
N GLY A 45 2.76 11.46 7.80
CA GLY A 45 2.75 11.54 6.35
C GLY A 45 3.18 10.27 5.65
N VAL A 46 3.24 9.15 6.36
CA VAL A 46 3.63 7.87 5.79
C VAL A 46 2.48 6.88 5.91
N LEU A 47 2.16 6.23 4.81
CA LEU A 47 1.14 5.17 4.83
C LEU A 47 1.76 3.89 5.36
N ARG A 48 1.24 3.41 6.48
CA ARG A 48 1.75 2.19 7.11
C ARG A 48 0.86 1.01 6.74
N LEU A 49 1.49 -0.05 6.30
CA LEU A 49 0.79 -1.25 5.84
C LEU A 49 1.14 -2.43 6.73
N SER A 50 0.16 -3.32 6.90
CA SER A 50 0.35 -4.58 7.60
C SER A 50 0.34 -5.72 6.61
N VAL A 51 1.36 -6.57 6.68
CA VAL A 51 1.47 -7.74 5.82
C VAL A 51 1.44 -8.98 6.71
N PRO A 52 0.44 -9.86 6.56
CA PRO A 52 0.23 -10.95 7.52
C PRO A 52 1.27 -12.05 7.46
N HIS A 53 1.96 -12.23 6.33
CA HIS A 53 2.91 -13.32 6.18
C HIS A 53 4.29 -12.79 5.91
N GLN A 54 5.28 -13.37 6.59
CA GLN A 54 6.65 -12.91 6.46
C GLN A 54 7.19 -13.10 5.04
N VAL A 55 6.83 -14.20 4.40
CA VAL A 55 7.26 -14.45 3.02
C VAL A 55 6.68 -13.40 2.07
N ALA A 56 5.41 -13.10 2.22
CA ALA A 56 4.77 -12.06 1.42
C ALA A 56 5.40 -10.71 1.68
N ARG A 57 5.67 -10.38 2.94
CA ARG A 57 6.31 -9.13 3.31
C ARG A 57 7.67 -8.99 2.63
N GLN A 58 8.46 -10.05 2.66
CA GLN A 58 9.78 -10.03 2.06
C GLN A 58 9.70 -9.82 0.54
N ARG A 59 8.76 -10.49 -0.10
CA ARG A 59 8.55 -10.32 -1.54
C ARG A 59 8.10 -8.91 -1.87
N ILE A 60 7.23 -8.34 -1.07
CA ILE A 60 6.77 -6.99 -1.27
C ILE A 60 7.91 -6.00 -1.13
N GLU A 61 8.72 -6.17 -0.10
CA GLU A 61 9.85 -5.27 0.15
C GLU A 61 10.90 -5.33 -0.94
N THR A 62 11.14 -6.52 -1.49
CA THR A 62 12.21 -6.68 -2.47
C THR A 62 11.73 -6.48 -3.91
N THR A 63 10.50 -6.85 -4.21
CA THR A 63 10.02 -6.86 -5.59
C THR A 63 8.98 -5.79 -5.87
N TYR A 64 8.06 -5.57 -4.94
CA TYR A 64 6.89 -4.75 -5.21
C TYR A 64 6.91 -3.39 -4.52
N ALA A 65 7.91 -3.10 -3.71
CA ALA A 65 7.97 -1.83 -3.00
C ALA A 65 7.97 -0.65 -3.96
N GLY A 66 8.76 -0.76 -5.04
CA GLY A 66 8.80 0.29 -6.05
C GLY A 66 7.47 0.44 -6.78
N THR A 67 6.84 -0.67 -7.10
CA THR A 67 5.53 -0.66 -7.76
C THR A 67 4.49 0.00 -6.87
N ILE A 68 4.49 -0.32 -5.59
CA ILE A 68 3.57 0.27 -4.63
C ILE A 68 3.82 1.77 -4.51
N SER A 69 5.08 2.17 -4.42
CA SER A 69 5.44 3.58 -4.34
C SER A 69 5.01 4.34 -5.57
N ASP A 70 5.18 3.76 -6.76
CA ASP A 70 4.77 4.39 -7.99
C ASP A 70 3.25 4.55 -8.07
N ALA A 71 2.52 3.51 -7.68
CA ALA A 71 1.07 3.58 -7.66
C ALA A 71 0.59 4.63 -6.66
N LEU A 72 1.21 4.67 -5.50
CA LEU A 72 0.87 5.65 -4.48
C LEU A 72 1.13 7.07 -4.98
N ARG A 73 2.22 7.25 -5.70
CA ARG A 73 2.57 8.56 -6.25
C ARG A 73 1.55 9.05 -7.26
N GLN A 74 0.89 8.16 -7.95
CA GLN A 74 -0.17 8.54 -8.89
C GLN A 74 -1.41 9.05 -8.17
N VAL A 75 -1.61 8.63 -6.93
CA VAL A 75 -2.76 9.04 -6.13
C VAL A 75 -2.40 10.22 -5.23
N THR A 76 -1.21 10.21 -4.67
CA THR A 76 -0.77 11.21 -3.71
C THR A 76 0.76 11.20 -3.63
N ASP A 77 1.33 12.12 -2.88
CA ASP A 77 2.78 12.16 -2.66
C ASP A 77 3.19 11.62 -1.31
N ILE A 78 2.45 10.70 -0.76
CA ILE A 78 2.74 10.12 0.54
C ILE A 78 3.65 8.91 0.41
N PRO A 79 4.76 8.84 1.17
CA PRO A 79 5.61 7.65 1.13
C PRO A 79 4.96 6.45 1.81
N VAL A 80 5.50 5.27 1.49
CA VAL A 80 4.99 4.01 2.03
C VAL A 80 5.98 3.42 3.00
N ASP A 81 5.46 2.89 4.11
CA ASP A 81 6.25 2.12 5.07
C ASP A 81 5.54 0.79 5.31
N ILE A 82 6.26 -0.27 5.20
CA ILE A 82 5.72 -1.61 5.35
C ILE A 82 6.13 -2.25 6.65
#